data_c7b40474b676e1306cb8536106a18522
#
_entry.id   c7b40474b676e1306cb8536106a18522
#
_cell.length_a   1.000
_cell.length_b   1.000
_cell.length_c   1.000
_cell.angle_alpha   90.00
_cell.angle_beta   90.00
_cell.angle_gamma   90.00
#
_symmetry.space_group_name_H-M   'P 1'
#
loop_
_entity.id
_entity.type
_entity.pdbx_description
1 polymer ?
#
loop_
_entity_poly.entity_id
_entity_poly.type
_entity_poly.pdbx_seq_one_letter_code
_entity_poly.pdbx_strand_id
1 'polypeptide(L)'
;MKKLIPIGADHAGFELKQIVINHLEQKGYELKDFGCYSEDSIDYPDFGHPVASMVEENDNMLGIIICGSGNGINMTANKHQGVRSALCWKNEIAQLAREHNDANIIALPARFITEEEALEMIDTFLSVEFEGGRHQRRVNKISC
;
A
#
# COMPACT_ATOMS: atom_id res chain seq x y z
N MET A 1 -17.29 0.77 13.52
CA MET A 1 -16.86 -0.31 12.61
C MET A 1 -15.36 -0.24 12.36
N LYS A 2 -14.70 -1.37 12.31
CA LYS A 2 -13.28 -1.42 11.96
C LYS A 2 -13.10 -1.16 10.48
N LYS A 3 -12.10 -0.37 10.14
CA LYS A 3 -11.74 -0.11 8.75
C LYS A 3 -10.94 -1.30 8.22
N LEU A 4 -11.37 -1.84 7.08
CA LEU A 4 -10.73 -3.00 6.44
C LEU A 4 -9.62 -2.54 5.49
N ILE A 5 -8.45 -3.14 5.64
CA ILE A 5 -7.28 -2.83 4.82
C ILE A 5 -6.74 -4.12 4.19
N PRO A 6 -6.77 -4.25 2.85
CA PRO A 6 -6.12 -5.38 2.19
C PRO A 6 -4.60 -5.19 2.20
N ILE A 7 -3.88 -6.27 2.46
CA ILE A 7 -2.42 -6.28 2.47
C ILE A 7 -1.90 -7.52 1.76
N GLY A 8 -0.82 -7.34 1.00
CA GLY A 8 -0.15 -8.45 0.32
C GLY A 8 1.34 -8.19 0.22
N ALA A 9 2.12 -9.24 0.17
CA ALA A 9 3.57 -9.15 0.06
C ALA A 9 4.13 -10.39 -0.63
N ASP A 10 5.33 -10.25 -1.21
CA ASP A 10 6.10 -11.41 -1.64
C ASP A 10 6.93 -11.95 -0.45
N HIS A 11 7.77 -12.95 -0.71
CA HIS A 11 8.60 -13.57 0.32
C HIS A 11 9.57 -12.58 0.98
N ALA A 12 10.08 -11.58 0.25
CA ALA A 12 10.97 -10.57 0.81
C ALA A 12 10.23 -9.62 1.77
N GLY A 13 8.94 -9.43 1.57
CA GLY A 13 8.11 -8.58 2.41
C GLY A 13 7.33 -9.32 3.49
N PHE A 14 7.46 -10.64 3.58
CA PHE A 14 6.66 -11.45 4.49
C PHE A 14 6.81 -11.03 5.96
N GLU A 15 8.03 -10.89 6.47
CA GLU A 15 8.27 -10.48 7.85
C GLU A 15 7.67 -9.10 8.14
N LEU A 16 7.95 -8.15 7.26
CA LEU A 16 7.42 -6.79 7.43
C LEU A 16 5.89 -6.78 7.38
N LYS A 17 5.29 -7.61 6.52
CA LYS A 17 3.84 -7.74 6.46
C LYS A 17 3.25 -8.16 7.81
N GLN A 18 3.86 -9.15 8.47
CA GLN A 18 3.40 -9.62 9.78
C GLN A 18 3.50 -8.52 10.84
N ILE A 19 4.59 -7.76 10.82
CA ILE A 19 4.79 -6.63 11.73
C ILE A 19 3.72 -5.54 11.51
N VAL A 20 3.45 -5.23 10.24
CA VAL A 20 2.43 -4.24 9.86
C VAL A 20 1.04 -4.69 10.30
N ILE A 21 0.69 -5.95 10.08
CA ILE A 21 -0.60 -6.50 10.49
C ILE A 21 -0.78 -6.34 12.00
N ASN A 22 0.20 -6.76 12.80
CA ASN A 22 0.13 -6.65 14.24
C ASN A 22 -0.02 -5.19 14.70
N HIS A 23 0.74 -4.28 14.10
CA HIS A 23 0.70 -2.85 14.42
C HIS A 23 -0.70 -2.27 14.17
N LEU A 24 -1.29 -2.58 13.03
CA LEU A 24 -2.59 -2.04 12.64
C LEU A 24 -3.74 -2.69 13.39
N GLU A 25 -3.67 -3.98 13.68
CA GLU A 25 -4.69 -4.64 14.49
C GLU A 25 -4.76 -4.04 15.90
N GLN A 26 -3.61 -3.71 16.50
CA GLN A 26 -3.55 -3.03 17.79
C GLN A 26 -4.19 -1.64 17.75
N LYS A 27 -4.20 -1.00 16.58
CA LYS A 27 -4.84 0.31 16.40
C LYS A 27 -6.32 0.22 16.02
N GLY A 28 -6.86 -1.00 15.93
CA GLY A 28 -8.28 -1.20 15.67
C GLY A 28 -8.65 -1.41 14.21
N TYR A 29 -7.68 -1.55 13.31
CA TYR A 29 -7.94 -1.90 11.92
C TYR A 29 -8.17 -3.39 11.75
N GLU A 30 -8.90 -3.76 10.71
CA GLU A 30 -9.06 -5.15 10.29
C GLU A 30 -8.25 -5.36 9.02
N LEU A 31 -7.42 -6.40 8.98
CA LEU A 31 -6.55 -6.68 7.84
C LEU A 31 -7.08 -7.87 7.03
N LYS A 32 -7.17 -7.68 5.70
CA LYS A 32 -7.39 -8.79 4.78
C LYS A 32 -6.04 -9.21 4.22
N ASP A 33 -5.48 -10.27 4.77
CA ASP A 33 -4.17 -10.78 4.39
C ASP A 33 -4.28 -11.68 3.16
N PHE A 34 -3.80 -11.19 2.02
CA PHE A 34 -3.76 -11.94 0.76
C PHE A 34 -2.49 -12.78 0.59
N GLY A 35 -1.60 -12.77 1.57
CA GLY A 35 -0.34 -13.50 1.51
C GLY A 35 0.83 -12.58 1.14
N CYS A 36 2.04 -13.14 0.96
CA CYS A 36 2.30 -14.59 1.08
C CYS A 36 2.29 -15.06 2.54
N TYR A 37 2.46 -16.36 2.74
CA TYR A 37 2.34 -16.97 4.06
C TYR A 37 3.63 -17.66 4.52
N SER A 38 4.74 -17.45 3.80
CA SER A 38 6.05 -17.97 4.15
C SER A 38 7.15 -17.15 3.49
N GLU A 39 8.40 -17.48 3.81
CA GLU A 39 9.57 -16.86 3.20
C GLU A 39 10.06 -17.58 1.94
N ASP A 40 9.35 -18.62 1.48
CA ASP A 40 9.70 -19.34 0.26
C ASP A 40 9.49 -18.44 -0.96
N SER A 41 10.40 -18.52 -1.91
CA SER A 41 10.38 -17.67 -3.12
C SER A 41 9.08 -17.85 -3.90
N ILE A 42 8.41 -16.72 -4.19
CA ILE A 42 7.15 -16.67 -4.92
C ILE A 42 7.13 -15.45 -5.84
N ASP A 43 6.12 -15.36 -6.68
CA ASP A 43 5.98 -14.26 -7.63
C ASP A 43 5.13 -13.13 -7.04
N TYR A 44 5.71 -11.92 -6.95
CA TYR A 44 5.04 -10.78 -6.34
C TYR A 44 3.71 -10.40 -6.99
N PRO A 45 3.49 -10.56 -8.34
CA PRO A 45 2.19 -10.18 -8.91
C PRO A 45 1.03 -10.98 -8.35
N ASP A 46 1.23 -12.23 -7.95
CA ASP A 46 0.19 -13.08 -7.39
C ASP A 46 -0.37 -12.50 -6.08
N PHE A 47 0.40 -11.66 -5.41
CA PHE A 47 0.01 -11.05 -4.13
C PHE A 47 -0.29 -9.56 -4.25
N GLY A 48 0.10 -8.93 -5.35
CA GLY A 48 -0.21 -7.54 -5.64
C GLY A 48 -1.58 -7.36 -6.29
N HIS A 49 -1.91 -8.21 -7.27
CA HIS A 49 -3.19 -8.11 -7.98
C HIS A 49 -4.41 -8.24 -7.06
N PRO A 50 -4.48 -9.19 -6.11
CA PRO A 50 -5.66 -9.28 -5.24
C PRO A 50 -5.90 -8.03 -4.40
N VAL A 51 -4.83 -7.42 -3.88
CA VAL A 51 -4.93 -6.17 -3.12
C VAL A 51 -5.46 -5.05 -4.03
N ALA A 52 -4.89 -4.91 -5.21
CA ALA A 52 -5.29 -3.90 -6.18
C ALA A 52 -6.75 -4.05 -6.60
N SER A 53 -7.19 -5.29 -6.88
CA SER A 53 -8.57 -5.56 -7.25
C SER A 53 -9.54 -5.16 -6.14
N MET A 54 -9.21 -5.49 -4.91
CA MET A 54 -10.08 -5.14 -3.78
C MET A 54 -10.19 -3.64 -3.57
N VAL A 55 -9.06 -2.93 -3.69
CA VAL A 55 -9.05 -1.46 -3.58
C VAL A 55 -9.83 -0.82 -4.71
N GLU A 56 -9.66 -1.32 -5.93
CA GLU A 56 -10.35 -0.79 -7.11
C GLU A 56 -11.87 -0.94 -7.01
N GLU A 57 -12.33 -2.03 -6.41
CA GLU A 57 -13.75 -2.36 -6.28
C GLU A 57 -14.44 -1.67 -5.11
N ASN A 58 -13.70 -1.04 -4.23
CA ASN A 58 -14.26 -0.44 -3.00
C ASN A 58 -13.83 1.02 -2.85
N ASP A 59 -14.78 1.93 -2.92
CA ASP A 59 -14.52 3.36 -2.76
C ASP A 59 -13.91 3.66 -1.40
N ASN A 60 -12.93 4.56 -1.40
CA ASN A 60 -12.24 5.04 -0.20
C ASN A 60 -11.44 3.97 0.57
N MET A 61 -11.23 2.80 -0.03
CA MET A 61 -10.39 1.77 0.56
C MET A 61 -8.92 2.06 0.29
N LEU A 62 -8.08 1.87 1.30
CA LEU A 62 -6.62 2.00 1.19
C LEU A 62 -5.99 0.62 1.36
N GLY A 63 -4.95 0.33 0.56
CA GLY A 63 -4.27 -0.96 0.60
C GLY A 63 -2.77 -0.82 0.82
N ILE A 64 -2.14 -1.93 1.18
CA ILE A 64 -0.70 -2.01 1.47
C ILE A 64 -0.10 -3.18 0.71
N ILE A 65 0.99 -2.93 -0.02
CA ILE A 65 1.73 -3.98 -0.72
C ILE A 65 3.22 -3.85 -0.42
N ILE A 66 3.91 -4.98 -0.33
CA ILE A 66 5.31 -5.01 0.09
C ILE A 66 6.08 -6.02 -0.76
N CYS A 67 7.23 -5.62 -1.29
CA CYS A 67 8.22 -6.54 -1.84
C CYS A 67 9.62 -6.04 -1.55
N GLY A 68 10.65 -6.71 -2.01
CA GLY A 68 12.03 -6.36 -1.67
C GLY A 68 12.41 -4.92 -2.00
N SER A 69 12.21 -4.49 -3.24
CA SER A 69 12.44 -3.09 -3.66
C SER A 69 11.16 -2.28 -3.71
N GLY A 70 10.00 -2.94 -3.63
CA GLY A 70 8.71 -2.30 -3.82
C GLY A 70 8.35 -2.03 -5.27
N ASN A 71 9.31 -2.08 -6.18
CA ASN A 71 9.11 -1.72 -7.59
C ASN A 71 8.12 -2.64 -8.31
N GLY A 72 8.40 -3.93 -8.31
CA GLY A 72 7.59 -4.88 -9.07
C GLY A 72 6.15 -4.92 -8.62
N ILE A 73 5.92 -4.98 -7.31
CA ILE A 73 4.57 -5.06 -6.78
C ILE A 73 3.82 -3.73 -6.97
N ASN A 74 4.54 -2.61 -6.93
CA ASN A 74 3.97 -1.28 -7.24
C ASN A 74 3.53 -1.19 -8.70
N MET A 75 4.38 -1.66 -9.62
CA MET A 75 4.04 -1.70 -11.05
C MET A 75 2.82 -2.57 -11.31
N THR A 76 2.74 -3.72 -10.63
CA THR A 76 1.61 -4.64 -10.71
C THR A 76 0.30 -3.94 -10.33
N ALA A 77 0.28 -3.28 -9.19
CA ALA A 77 -0.91 -2.59 -8.70
C ALA A 77 -1.35 -1.48 -9.64
N ASN A 78 -0.41 -0.74 -10.22
CA ASN A 78 -0.72 0.37 -11.11
C ASN A 78 -1.22 -0.04 -12.50
N LYS A 79 -1.28 -1.33 -12.81
CA LYS A 79 -1.96 -1.81 -14.02
C LYS A 79 -3.48 -1.78 -13.88
N HIS A 80 -3.98 -1.64 -12.67
CA HIS A 80 -5.40 -1.51 -12.40
C HIS A 80 -5.81 -0.04 -12.53
N GLN A 81 -6.78 0.26 -13.39
CA GLN A 81 -7.17 1.64 -13.73
C GLN A 81 -7.62 2.47 -12.52
N GLY A 82 -8.27 1.83 -11.56
CA GLY A 82 -8.74 2.52 -10.34
C GLY A 82 -7.70 2.63 -9.23
N VAL A 83 -6.47 2.16 -9.48
CA VAL A 83 -5.41 2.15 -8.46
C VAL A 83 -4.36 3.22 -8.75
N ARG A 84 -3.99 3.93 -7.69
CA ARG A 84 -2.84 4.84 -7.68
C ARG A 84 -1.95 4.38 -6.55
N SER A 85 -0.99 3.51 -6.87
CA SER A 85 -0.06 2.95 -5.90
C SER A 85 1.22 3.77 -5.87
N ALA A 86 1.63 4.16 -4.68
CA ALA A 86 2.82 4.98 -4.48
C ALA A 86 3.92 4.18 -3.78
N LEU A 87 5.08 4.10 -4.42
CA LEU A 87 6.28 3.53 -3.81
C LEU A 87 6.86 4.56 -2.86
N CYS A 88 6.90 4.24 -1.57
CA CYS A 88 7.33 5.17 -0.54
C CYS A 88 8.52 4.63 0.26
N TRP A 89 9.50 5.50 0.50
CA TRP A 89 10.71 5.18 1.26
C TRP A 89 11.03 6.21 2.34
N LYS A 90 10.22 7.26 2.44
CA LYS A 90 10.30 8.31 3.46
C LYS A 90 8.90 8.74 3.85
N ASN A 91 8.75 9.14 5.10
CA ASN A 91 7.45 9.58 5.59
C ASN A 91 6.87 10.76 4.79
N GLU A 92 7.71 11.72 4.40
CA GLU A 92 7.28 12.86 3.57
C GLU A 92 6.67 12.41 2.24
N ILE A 93 7.26 11.39 1.60
CA ILE A 93 6.76 10.86 0.34
C ILE A 93 5.38 10.21 0.54
N ALA A 94 5.20 9.47 1.62
CA ALA A 94 3.91 8.86 1.94
C ALA A 94 2.83 9.93 2.17
N GLN A 95 3.18 11.01 2.84
CA GLN A 95 2.29 12.13 3.07
C GLN A 95 1.86 12.78 1.76
N LEU A 96 2.82 13.10 0.89
CA LEU A 96 2.56 13.71 -0.41
C LEU A 96 1.75 12.81 -1.33
N ALA A 97 1.98 11.49 -1.27
CA ALA A 97 1.21 10.53 -2.06
C ALA A 97 -0.29 10.64 -1.75
N ARG A 98 -0.64 10.86 -0.49
CA ARG A 98 -2.02 11.07 -0.09
C ARG A 98 -2.51 12.47 -0.42
N GLU A 99 -1.80 13.50 0.04
CA GLU A 99 -2.22 14.89 -0.10
C GLU A 99 -2.36 15.34 -1.55
N HIS A 100 -1.43 14.94 -2.41
CA HIS A 100 -1.35 15.43 -3.79
C HIS A 100 -1.86 14.45 -4.84
N ASN A 101 -1.67 13.16 -4.63
CA ASN A 101 -1.97 12.16 -5.65
C ASN A 101 -3.18 11.27 -5.34
N ASP A 102 -3.78 11.43 -4.18
CA ASP A 102 -4.88 10.58 -3.72
C ASP A 102 -4.52 9.10 -3.91
N ALA A 103 -3.28 8.75 -3.57
CA ALA A 103 -2.83 7.37 -3.68
C ALA A 103 -3.69 6.49 -2.78
N ASN A 104 -4.15 5.36 -3.32
CA ASN A 104 -4.99 4.44 -2.58
C ASN A 104 -4.27 3.14 -2.19
N ILE A 105 -3.03 2.98 -2.63
CA ILE A 105 -2.16 1.89 -2.19
C ILE A 105 -0.78 2.47 -1.88
N ILE A 106 -0.18 2.03 -0.78
CA ILE A 106 1.22 2.29 -0.48
C ILE A 106 2.03 1.03 -0.73
N ALA A 107 3.13 1.15 -1.49
CA ALA A 107 4.08 0.07 -1.73
C ALA A 107 5.36 0.32 -0.94
N LEU A 108 5.80 -0.68 -0.20
CA LEU A 108 6.97 -0.56 0.68
C LEU A 108 8.14 -1.42 0.20
N PRO A 109 9.36 -0.84 0.15
CA PRO A 109 10.57 -1.57 -0.24
C PRO A 109 11.24 -2.21 0.99
N ALA A 110 10.81 -3.41 1.37
CA ALA A 110 11.19 -4.06 2.63
C ALA A 110 12.70 -4.14 2.88
N ARG A 111 13.51 -4.27 1.81
CA ARG A 111 14.97 -4.39 1.94
C ARG A 111 15.69 -3.06 2.09
N PHE A 112 14.99 -1.94 1.94
CA PHE A 112 15.59 -0.60 1.88
C PHE A 112 15.09 0.35 2.95
N ILE A 113 14.20 -0.10 3.82
CA ILE A 113 13.65 0.71 4.92
C ILE A 113 13.71 -0.09 6.22
N THR A 114 13.73 0.63 7.34
CA THR A 114 13.63 0.00 8.66
C THR A 114 12.17 -0.27 8.98
N GLU A 115 11.95 -1.16 9.96
CA GLU A 115 10.64 -1.42 10.50
C GLU A 115 9.97 -0.14 11.01
N GLU A 116 10.72 0.68 11.75
CA GLU A 116 10.21 1.95 12.29
C GLU A 116 9.78 2.92 11.18
N GLU A 117 10.57 3.03 10.12
CA GLU A 117 10.24 3.85 8.96
C GLU A 117 8.96 3.36 8.28
N ALA A 118 8.83 2.04 8.13
CA ALA A 118 7.64 1.45 7.52
C ALA A 118 6.38 1.77 8.31
N LEU A 119 6.41 1.59 9.62
CA LEU A 119 5.24 1.83 10.48
C LEU A 119 4.86 3.31 10.50
N GLU A 120 5.85 4.21 10.54
CA GLU A 120 5.59 5.65 10.45
C GLU A 120 4.91 6.02 9.14
N MET A 121 5.42 5.52 8.02
CA MET A 121 4.83 5.79 6.70
C MET A 121 3.40 5.28 6.60
N ILE A 122 3.13 4.10 7.13
CA ILE A 122 1.79 3.52 7.11
C ILE A 122 0.83 4.35 7.94
N ASP A 123 1.23 4.75 9.13
CA ASP A 123 0.39 5.59 9.99
C ASP A 123 0.05 6.92 9.31
N THR A 124 1.04 7.53 8.67
CA THR A 124 0.85 8.76 7.90
C THR A 124 -0.09 8.53 6.72
N PHE A 125 0.15 7.48 5.95
CA PHE A 125 -0.67 7.15 4.78
C PHE A 125 -2.15 6.93 5.14
N LEU A 126 -2.42 6.28 6.26
CA LEU A 126 -3.78 5.97 6.69
C LEU A 126 -4.51 7.15 7.36
N SER A 127 -3.78 8.17 7.81
CA SER A 127 -4.37 9.31 8.54
C SER A 127 -4.49 10.58 7.72
N VAL A 128 -3.71 10.74 6.66
CA VAL A 128 -3.67 11.97 5.84
C VAL A 128 -4.73 11.91 4.75
N GLU A 129 -5.45 13.02 4.56
CA GLU A 129 -6.49 13.12 3.54
C GLU A 129 -5.98 13.80 2.28
N PHE A 130 -6.64 13.52 1.16
CA PHE A 130 -6.37 14.17 -0.11
C PHE A 130 -6.81 15.64 -0.05
N GLU A 131 -5.93 16.56 -0.46
CA GLU A 131 -6.22 18.00 -0.46
C GLU A 131 -7.21 18.44 -1.52
N GLY A 132 -7.33 17.70 -2.62
CA GLY A 132 -8.19 18.08 -3.73
C GLY A 132 -7.68 19.32 -4.48
N GLY A 133 -8.58 20.27 -4.75
CA GLY A 133 -8.20 21.50 -5.42
C GLY A 133 -7.51 21.27 -6.77
N ARG A 134 -6.37 21.94 -6.98
CA ARG A 134 -5.59 21.82 -8.22
C ARG A 134 -5.09 20.41 -8.51
N HIS A 135 -4.94 19.59 -7.45
CA HIS A 135 -4.45 18.22 -7.59
C HIS A 135 -5.48 17.30 -8.24
N GLN A 136 -6.76 17.56 -8.03
CA GLN A 136 -7.84 16.73 -8.58
C GLN A 136 -7.77 16.62 -10.11
N ARG A 137 -7.49 17.71 -10.80
CA ARG A 137 -7.37 17.72 -12.26
C ARG A 137 -6.25 16.78 -12.72
N ARG A 138 -5.12 16.79 -12.01
CA ARG A 138 -3.97 15.95 -12.36
C ARG A 138 -4.26 14.49 -12.07
N VAL A 139 -4.86 14.21 -10.91
CA VAL A 139 -5.25 12.84 -10.54
C VAL A 139 -6.20 12.24 -11.58
N ASN A 140 -7.18 13.03 -12.05
CA ASN A 140 -8.15 12.58 -13.05
C ASN A 140 -7.51 12.23 -14.41
N LYS A 141 -6.29 12.67 -14.67
CA LYS A 141 -5.56 12.41 -15.91
C LYS A 141 -4.60 11.24 -15.82
N ILE A 142 -4.46 10.61 -14.66
CA ILE A 142 -3.53 9.48 -14.47
C ILE A 142 -4.04 8.24 -15.21
N SER A 143 -5.33 7.94 -15.11
CA SER A 143 -5.93 6.80 -15.82
C SER A 143 -6.02 7.07 -17.32
N CYS A 144 -5.78 6.06 -18.12
CA CYS A 144 -5.79 6.16 -19.58
C CYS A 144 -6.89 5.32 -20.25
#